data_10143f0475b65fa7beb18f4da676a8d8
#
_entry.id   10143f0475b65fa7beb18f4da676a8d8
#
_cell.length_a   1.000
_cell.length_b   1.000
_cell.length_c   1.000
_cell.angle_alpha   90.00
_cell.angle_beta   90.00
_cell.angle_gamma   90.00
#
_symmetry.space_group_name_H-M   'P 1'
#
loop_
_entity.id
_entity.type
_entity.pdbx_description
1 polymer ?
#
loop_
_entity_poly.entity_id
_entity_poly.type
_entity_poly.pdbx_seq_one_letter_code
_entity_poly.pdbx_strand_id
1 'polypeptide(L)'
;MGHHDQTIKDFGEQWLRYRDNEGYYGSPELFEDILSPFLKPNEIKGCKVAEIGSGTGRIINMLLAAGARHVIAIEPSDAFEVLCHNIADRGRVTCLKITGDQLPPYGDLDYIFSVGVLHHVKDPDPIVKAVFKALRPGGRFLVWLYGREGNRLYLGVLNSLRILTKRLPHSFLAGLVEIVYWPSVVYSGLCRRFPLPMHGYLLSVFEKMSPAKRKLIIYDQLNPSYAKYYTRNEAEGLLGGMGFANVSVHHRHGYSWTVIGTKPQS
;
A
#
# COMPACT_ATOMS: atom_id res chain seq x y z
N MET A 1 -18.97 -12.13 -11.51
CA MET A 1 -17.93 -11.65 -10.62
C MET A 1 -17.66 -10.18 -10.91
N GLY A 2 -17.82 -9.31 -9.95
CA GLY A 2 -17.54 -7.89 -10.12
C GLY A 2 -16.03 -7.64 -10.22
N HIS A 3 -15.60 -6.51 -10.81
CA HIS A 3 -14.17 -6.15 -10.88
C HIS A 3 -13.51 -6.06 -9.49
N HIS A 4 -14.28 -5.77 -8.46
CA HIS A 4 -13.81 -5.72 -7.06
C HIS A 4 -13.41 -7.11 -6.55
N ASP A 5 -14.25 -8.12 -6.79
CA ASP A 5 -13.99 -9.50 -6.39
C ASP A 5 -12.75 -10.07 -7.09
N GLN A 6 -12.56 -9.71 -8.37
CA GLN A 6 -11.38 -10.16 -9.13
C GLN A 6 -10.08 -9.58 -8.55
N THR A 7 -10.07 -8.28 -8.20
CA THR A 7 -8.88 -7.63 -7.61
C THR A 7 -8.52 -8.28 -6.27
N ILE A 8 -9.50 -8.56 -5.40
CA ILE A 8 -9.28 -9.25 -4.12
C ILE A 8 -8.67 -10.64 -4.37
N LYS A 9 -9.18 -11.39 -5.36
CA LYS A 9 -8.64 -12.69 -5.72
C LYS A 9 -7.20 -12.61 -6.25
N ASP A 10 -6.92 -11.68 -7.16
CA ASP A 10 -5.59 -11.49 -7.76
C ASP A 10 -4.53 -11.23 -6.67
N PHE A 11 -4.86 -10.37 -5.68
CA PHE A 11 -3.97 -10.10 -4.55
C PHE A 11 -3.89 -11.28 -3.58
N GLY A 12 -4.99 -11.99 -3.34
CA GLY A 12 -4.96 -13.22 -2.52
C GLY A 12 -3.97 -14.25 -3.07
N GLU A 13 -4.03 -14.54 -4.37
CA GLU A 13 -3.09 -15.45 -5.04
C GLU A 13 -1.64 -14.95 -5.01
N GLN A 14 -1.44 -13.65 -5.17
CA GLN A 14 -0.12 -13.01 -5.05
C GLN A 14 0.48 -13.22 -3.66
N TRP A 15 -0.26 -12.95 -2.60
CA TRP A 15 0.22 -13.05 -1.22
C TRP A 15 0.37 -14.49 -0.73
N LEU A 16 -0.37 -15.42 -1.29
CA LEU A 16 -0.13 -16.86 -1.07
C LEU A 16 1.22 -17.31 -1.65
N ARG A 17 1.72 -16.65 -2.69
CA ARG A 17 3.02 -16.93 -3.30
C ARG A 17 4.18 -16.20 -2.61
N TYR A 18 3.97 -14.94 -2.22
CA TYR A 18 4.99 -14.06 -1.61
C TYR A 18 4.65 -13.81 -0.14
N ARG A 19 4.84 -14.83 0.70
CA ARG A 19 4.35 -14.85 2.09
C ARG A 19 5.21 -14.11 3.09
N ASP A 20 6.52 -14.00 2.84
CA ASP A 20 7.47 -13.40 3.79
C ASP A 20 7.46 -11.87 3.74
N ASN A 21 7.89 -11.23 4.85
CA ASN A 21 8.01 -9.78 4.99
C ASN A 21 9.46 -9.38 5.34
N GLU A 22 10.46 -10.19 4.98
CA GLU A 22 11.83 -10.04 5.41
C GLU A 22 12.58 -8.88 4.73
N GLY A 23 13.71 -8.51 5.35
CA GLY A 23 14.64 -7.51 4.87
C GLY A 23 14.05 -6.09 4.87
N TYR A 24 14.55 -5.23 3.98
CA TYR A 24 14.09 -3.84 3.87
C TYR A 24 12.58 -3.73 3.66
N TYR A 25 11.95 -4.69 2.98
CA TYR A 25 10.52 -4.70 2.73
C TYR A 25 9.67 -4.66 4.00
N GLY A 26 10.12 -5.29 5.10
CA GLY A 26 9.46 -5.28 6.41
C GLY A 26 10.17 -4.41 7.46
N SER A 27 11.10 -3.53 7.04
CA SER A 27 11.96 -2.80 7.97
C SER A 27 11.30 -1.56 8.57
N PRO A 28 11.72 -1.14 9.78
CA PRO A 28 11.35 0.15 10.35
C PRO A 28 11.74 1.33 9.47
N GLU A 29 12.86 1.24 8.74
CA GLU A 29 13.31 2.28 7.80
C GLU A 29 12.29 2.52 6.69
N LEU A 30 11.78 1.45 6.06
CA LEU A 30 10.74 1.59 5.05
C LEU A 30 9.43 2.14 5.65
N PHE A 31 9.11 1.76 6.89
CA PHE A 31 7.94 2.28 7.56
C PHE A 31 8.03 3.78 7.80
N GLU A 32 9.16 4.26 8.33
CA GLU A 32 9.41 5.68 8.50
C GLU A 32 9.32 6.45 7.18
N ASP A 33 9.88 5.89 6.11
CA ASP A 33 9.81 6.47 4.77
C ASP A 33 8.36 6.54 4.23
N ILE A 34 7.50 5.54 4.49
CA ILE A 34 6.07 5.55 4.13
C ILE A 34 5.30 6.63 4.91
N LEU A 35 5.61 6.80 6.20
CA LEU A 35 4.94 7.77 7.07
C LEU A 35 5.37 9.22 6.79
N SER A 36 6.59 9.40 6.28
CA SER A 36 7.22 10.72 6.08
C SER A 36 6.48 11.55 5.01
N PRO A 37 6.43 12.89 5.19
CA PRO A 37 6.94 13.68 6.30
C PRO A 37 5.91 13.90 7.43
N PHE A 38 4.78 13.20 7.44
CA PHE A 38 3.60 13.53 8.22
C PHE A 38 3.54 12.90 9.61
N LEU A 39 4.19 11.74 9.79
CA LEU A 39 4.22 10.98 11.03
C LEU A 39 5.60 10.40 11.28
N LYS A 40 5.96 10.25 12.54
CA LYS A 40 7.10 9.45 12.98
C LYS A 40 6.61 8.17 13.65
N PRO A 41 7.33 7.04 13.55
CA PRO A 41 6.91 5.79 14.19
C PRO A 41 6.64 5.92 15.70
N ASN A 42 7.36 6.77 16.42
CA ASN A 42 7.16 6.98 17.86
C ASN A 42 5.80 7.61 18.22
N GLU A 43 5.15 8.32 17.30
CA GLU A 43 3.80 8.88 17.51
C GLU A 43 2.71 7.79 17.58
N ILE A 44 3.04 6.56 17.12
CA ILE A 44 2.13 5.41 17.13
C ILE A 44 2.15 4.69 18.48
N LYS A 45 3.16 4.95 19.31
CA LYS A 45 3.32 4.28 20.61
C LYS A 45 2.11 4.50 21.51
N GLY A 46 1.53 3.41 22.00
CA GLY A 46 0.36 3.42 22.85
C GLY A 46 -0.97 3.67 22.15
N CYS A 47 -0.97 3.88 20.83
CA CYS A 47 -2.17 4.16 20.04
C CYS A 47 -2.95 2.89 19.70
N LYS A 48 -4.27 3.03 19.50
CA LYS A 48 -5.14 2.04 18.88
C LYS A 48 -5.29 2.36 17.40
N VAL A 49 -4.86 1.45 16.55
CA VAL A 49 -4.73 1.72 15.12
C VAL A 49 -5.39 0.63 14.27
N ALA A 50 -5.64 0.93 12.99
CA ALA A 50 -6.10 -0.08 12.03
C ALA A 50 -5.34 0.03 10.71
N GLU A 51 -5.29 -1.07 9.95
CA GLU A 51 -4.84 -1.10 8.56
C GLU A 51 -5.90 -1.72 7.66
N ILE A 52 -6.17 -1.04 6.54
CA ILE A 52 -7.05 -1.51 5.46
C ILE A 52 -6.20 -2.21 4.40
N GLY A 53 -6.47 -3.48 4.15
CA GLY A 53 -5.73 -4.32 3.20
C GLY A 53 -4.37 -4.75 3.75
N SER A 54 -4.39 -5.54 4.81
CA SER A 54 -3.17 -5.90 5.54
C SER A 54 -2.28 -6.92 4.82
N GLY A 55 -2.79 -7.57 3.76
CA GLY A 55 -2.03 -8.52 2.94
C GLY A 55 -1.35 -9.59 3.76
N THR A 56 -0.01 -9.62 3.73
CA THR A 56 0.81 -10.57 4.50
C THR A 56 1.12 -10.12 5.94
N GLY A 57 0.57 -8.99 6.42
CA GLY A 57 0.82 -8.46 7.77
C GLY A 57 2.08 -7.63 7.90
N ARG A 58 2.67 -7.17 6.79
CA ARG A 58 3.89 -6.37 6.78
C ARG A 58 3.78 -5.11 7.63
N ILE A 59 2.79 -4.27 7.34
CA ILE A 59 2.57 -3.01 8.06
C ILE A 59 2.08 -3.28 9.48
N ILE A 60 1.32 -4.35 9.72
CA ILE A 60 0.89 -4.75 11.07
C ILE A 60 2.11 -4.96 11.98
N ASN A 61 3.13 -5.71 11.52
CA ASN A 61 4.33 -5.94 12.30
C ASN A 61 5.16 -4.64 12.50
N MET A 62 5.17 -3.74 11.52
CA MET A 62 5.80 -2.41 11.67
C MET A 62 5.06 -1.55 12.71
N LEU A 63 3.73 -1.56 12.73
CA LEU A 63 2.89 -0.87 13.72
C LEU A 63 3.12 -1.43 15.13
N LEU A 64 3.21 -2.76 15.27
CA LEU A 64 3.54 -3.42 16.53
C LEU A 64 4.93 -3.04 17.04
N ALA A 65 5.93 -3.03 16.14
CA ALA A 65 7.30 -2.62 16.44
C ALA A 65 7.40 -1.13 16.83
N ALA A 66 6.56 -0.27 16.25
CA ALA A 66 6.42 1.14 16.62
C ALA A 66 5.71 1.33 17.99
N GLY A 67 5.24 0.25 18.62
CA GLY A 67 4.65 0.27 19.94
C GLY A 67 3.15 0.55 19.97
N ALA A 68 2.42 0.30 18.89
CA ALA A 68 0.96 0.36 18.91
C ALA A 68 0.39 -0.50 20.05
N ARG A 69 -0.58 0.04 20.80
CA ARG A 69 -1.25 -0.68 21.89
C ARG A 69 -2.12 -1.81 21.37
N HIS A 70 -2.84 -1.54 20.30
CA HIS A 70 -3.70 -2.51 19.64
C HIS A 70 -3.81 -2.19 18.15
N VAL A 71 -3.81 -3.24 17.32
CA VAL A 71 -3.89 -3.10 15.85
C VAL A 71 -5.09 -3.91 15.34
N ILE A 72 -5.92 -3.29 14.52
CA ILE A 72 -7.00 -3.95 13.77
C ILE A 72 -6.51 -4.16 12.35
N ALA A 73 -6.34 -5.42 11.96
CA ALA A 73 -5.88 -5.84 10.64
C ALA A 73 -7.06 -6.29 9.77
N ILE A 74 -7.26 -5.65 8.62
CA ILE A 74 -8.37 -5.92 7.70
C ILE A 74 -7.83 -6.46 6.39
N GLU A 75 -8.22 -7.70 6.04
CA GLU A 75 -7.80 -8.38 4.82
C GLU A 75 -8.95 -9.25 4.27
N PRO A 76 -9.55 -8.90 3.12
CA PRO A 76 -10.70 -9.64 2.57
C PRO A 76 -10.31 -10.93 1.83
N SER A 77 -9.08 -11.03 1.33
CA SER A 77 -8.63 -12.11 0.45
C SER A 77 -8.21 -13.38 1.22
N ASP A 78 -7.83 -14.41 0.49
CA ASP A 78 -7.27 -15.64 1.05
C ASP A 78 -5.87 -15.45 1.65
N ALA A 79 -5.25 -14.28 1.47
CA ALA A 79 -4.07 -13.87 2.22
C ALA A 79 -4.30 -13.73 3.73
N PHE A 80 -5.57 -13.72 4.17
CA PHE A 80 -5.94 -13.64 5.60
C PHE A 80 -5.25 -14.71 6.46
N GLU A 81 -5.11 -15.94 5.96
CA GLU A 81 -4.41 -17.00 6.68
C GLU A 81 -2.90 -16.71 6.79
N VAL A 82 -2.30 -16.14 5.75
CA VAL A 82 -0.90 -15.72 5.76
C VAL A 82 -0.70 -14.56 6.73
N LEU A 83 -1.60 -13.58 6.73
CA LEU A 83 -1.64 -12.48 7.70
C LEU A 83 -1.62 -13.03 9.13
N CYS A 84 -2.58 -13.88 9.48
CA CYS A 84 -2.67 -14.45 10.82
C CYS A 84 -1.44 -15.25 11.24
N HIS A 85 -0.79 -15.92 10.27
CA HIS A 85 0.45 -16.67 10.52
C HIS A 85 1.64 -15.72 10.82
N ASN A 86 1.75 -14.63 10.08
CA ASN A 86 2.90 -13.73 10.10
C ASN A 86 2.90 -12.69 11.24
N ILE A 87 1.80 -12.56 11.99
CA ILE A 87 1.71 -11.58 13.08
C ILE A 87 2.64 -11.96 14.22
N ALA A 88 3.57 -11.06 14.56
CA ALA A 88 4.59 -11.25 15.58
C ALA A 88 4.00 -11.31 17.00
N ASP A 89 2.94 -10.53 17.29
CA ASP A 89 2.29 -10.48 18.60
C ASP A 89 0.77 -10.50 18.43
N ARG A 90 0.22 -11.72 18.43
CA ARG A 90 -1.22 -11.95 18.24
C ARG A 90 -2.10 -11.41 19.38
N GLY A 91 -1.54 -11.23 20.56
CA GLY A 91 -2.28 -10.69 21.71
C GLY A 91 -2.69 -9.23 21.54
N ARG A 92 -2.00 -8.50 20.67
CA ARG A 92 -2.28 -7.09 20.39
C ARG A 92 -2.96 -6.85 19.03
N VAL A 93 -3.37 -7.89 18.31
CA VAL A 93 -3.97 -7.75 16.97
C VAL A 93 -5.33 -8.43 16.89
N THR A 94 -6.30 -7.71 16.35
CA THR A 94 -7.59 -8.26 15.91
C THR A 94 -7.61 -8.36 14.39
N CYS A 95 -7.66 -9.57 13.84
CA CYS A 95 -7.76 -9.80 12.40
C CYS A 95 -9.23 -9.93 12.00
N LEU A 96 -9.62 -9.20 10.93
CA LEU A 96 -10.97 -9.22 10.37
C LEU A 96 -10.89 -9.60 8.88
N LYS A 97 -11.56 -10.71 8.51
CA LYS A 97 -11.69 -11.12 7.09
C LYS A 97 -12.88 -10.39 6.45
N ILE A 98 -12.75 -9.09 6.28
CA ILE A 98 -13.79 -8.19 5.72
C ILE A 98 -13.17 -7.22 4.72
N THR A 99 -14.00 -6.58 3.90
CA THR A 99 -13.60 -5.46 3.06
C THR A 99 -13.51 -4.16 3.86
N GLY A 100 -12.76 -3.17 3.36
CA GLY A 100 -12.50 -1.93 4.11
C GLY A 100 -13.76 -1.09 4.38
N ASP A 101 -14.79 -1.19 3.53
CA ASP A 101 -16.08 -0.52 3.70
C ASP A 101 -16.93 -1.14 4.82
N GLN A 102 -16.61 -2.38 5.23
CA GLN A 102 -17.25 -3.09 6.34
C GLN A 102 -16.56 -2.83 7.69
N LEU A 103 -15.55 -1.95 7.74
CA LEU A 103 -14.88 -1.58 8.99
C LEU A 103 -15.92 -1.10 10.02
N PRO A 104 -16.02 -1.75 11.21
CA PRO A 104 -16.93 -1.31 12.24
C PRO A 104 -16.66 0.12 12.71
N PRO A 105 -17.69 0.90 13.03
CA PRO A 105 -17.55 2.31 13.44
C PRO A 105 -17.07 2.43 14.89
N TYR A 106 -15.87 1.96 15.20
CA TYR A 106 -15.28 1.95 16.54
C TYR A 106 -15.32 3.33 17.23
N GLY A 107 -15.01 4.42 16.48
CA GLY A 107 -15.04 5.78 17.00
C GLY A 107 -13.91 6.15 17.98
N ASP A 108 -12.97 5.24 18.22
CA ASP A 108 -11.86 5.37 19.19
C ASP A 108 -10.47 5.10 18.58
N LEU A 109 -10.37 4.95 17.26
CA LEU A 109 -9.07 4.72 16.61
C LEU A 109 -8.28 6.03 16.47
N ASP A 110 -7.02 6.01 16.88
CA ASP A 110 -6.10 7.13 16.78
C ASP A 110 -5.62 7.34 15.33
N TYR A 111 -5.22 6.26 14.69
CA TYR A 111 -4.76 6.26 13.31
C TYR A 111 -5.37 5.09 12.54
N ILE A 112 -5.64 5.35 11.26
CA ILE A 112 -5.92 4.28 10.30
C ILE A 112 -4.95 4.44 9.13
N PHE A 113 -4.47 3.31 8.60
CA PHE A 113 -3.52 3.23 7.50
C PHE A 113 -4.13 2.48 6.33
N SER A 114 -3.80 2.88 5.10
CA SER A 114 -4.06 2.10 3.90
C SER A 114 -2.88 2.24 2.95
N VAL A 115 -2.02 1.25 2.93
CA VAL A 115 -0.75 1.30 2.21
C VAL A 115 -0.78 0.34 1.02
N GLY A 116 -0.88 0.89 -0.19
CA GLY A 116 -0.86 0.07 -1.41
C GLY A 116 -2.22 -0.55 -1.78
N VAL A 117 -3.35 0.02 -1.32
CA VAL A 117 -4.67 -0.61 -1.47
C VAL A 117 -5.66 0.23 -2.25
N LEU A 118 -5.94 1.48 -1.83
CA LEU A 118 -7.08 2.26 -2.37
C LEU A 118 -6.96 2.58 -3.87
N HIS A 119 -5.78 2.58 -4.43
CA HIS A 119 -5.59 2.74 -5.86
C HIS A 119 -5.95 1.48 -6.68
N HIS A 120 -6.23 0.36 -6.03
CA HIS A 120 -6.77 -0.85 -6.62
C HIS A 120 -8.29 -0.97 -6.42
N VAL A 121 -8.91 -0.04 -5.71
CA VAL A 121 -10.35 0.02 -5.47
C VAL A 121 -10.98 0.99 -6.46
N LYS A 122 -11.99 0.53 -7.21
CA LYS A 122 -12.65 1.34 -8.24
C LYS A 122 -13.42 2.51 -7.65
N ASP A 123 -14.11 2.27 -6.54
CA ASP A 123 -14.83 3.27 -5.75
C ASP A 123 -14.35 3.21 -4.29
N PRO A 124 -13.38 4.05 -3.89
CA PRO A 124 -12.83 4.06 -2.53
C PRO A 124 -13.70 4.80 -1.52
N ASP A 125 -14.71 5.56 -1.95
CA ASP A 125 -15.53 6.41 -1.09
C ASP A 125 -16.21 5.67 0.07
N PRO A 126 -16.80 4.47 -0.13
CA PRO A 126 -17.38 3.69 0.98
C PRO A 126 -16.33 3.34 2.05
N ILE A 127 -15.10 3.00 1.63
CA ILE A 127 -14.00 2.71 2.57
C ILE A 127 -13.61 3.96 3.35
N VAL A 128 -13.43 5.10 2.67
CA VAL A 128 -13.06 6.36 3.32
C VAL A 128 -14.14 6.81 4.32
N LYS A 129 -15.43 6.61 3.98
CA LYS A 129 -16.56 6.86 4.90
C LYS A 129 -16.54 5.95 6.13
N ALA A 130 -16.23 4.65 5.96
CA ALA A 130 -16.12 3.71 7.08
C ALA A 130 -14.95 4.08 7.99
N VAL A 131 -13.79 4.43 7.40
CA VAL A 131 -12.61 4.93 8.11
C VAL A 131 -12.95 6.20 8.92
N PHE A 132 -13.62 7.16 8.30
CA PHE A 132 -14.02 8.40 9.00
C PHE A 132 -14.89 8.13 10.23
N LYS A 133 -15.81 7.16 10.15
CA LYS A 133 -16.65 6.76 11.30
C LYS A 133 -15.85 6.05 12.40
N ALA A 134 -14.87 5.24 12.01
CA ALA A 134 -14.07 4.44 12.95
C ALA A 134 -13.01 5.26 13.71
N LEU A 135 -12.55 6.38 13.16
CA LEU A 135 -11.63 7.28 13.83
C LEU A 135 -12.30 8.04 14.97
N ARG A 136 -11.56 8.28 16.06
CA ARG A 136 -11.95 9.26 17.08
C ARG A 136 -11.90 10.71 16.52
N PRO A 137 -12.56 11.70 17.14
CA PRO A 137 -12.30 13.09 16.85
C PRO A 137 -10.79 13.41 17.01
N GLY A 138 -10.19 14.11 16.04
CA GLY A 138 -8.75 14.34 15.97
C GLY A 138 -7.92 13.13 15.50
N GLY A 139 -8.52 11.97 15.28
CA GLY A 139 -7.85 10.81 14.68
C GLY A 139 -7.47 11.05 13.22
N ARG A 140 -6.45 10.36 12.72
CA ARG A 140 -5.84 10.64 11.41
C ARG A 140 -5.87 9.43 10.51
N PHE A 141 -6.11 9.64 9.22
CA PHE A 141 -6.04 8.62 8.17
C PHE A 141 -4.87 8.89 7.25
N LEU A 142 -3.96 7.92 7.13
CA LEU A 142 -2.82 7.98 6.23
C LEU A 142 -3.01 6.96 5.10
N VAL A 143 -2.88 7.44 3.86
CA VAL A 143 -3.03 6.64 2.64
C VAL A 143 -1.77 6.76 1.79
N TRP A 144 -1.31 5.63 1.24
CA TRP A 144 -0.27 5.60 0.22
C TRP A 144 -0.86 5.15 -1.12
N LEU A 145 -0.66 5.97 -2.16
CA LEU A 145 -1.27 5.82 -3.48
C LEU A 145 -0.24 5.87 -4.60
N TYR A 146 -0.51 5.18 -5.71
CA TYR A 146 0.26 5.38 -6.95
C TYR A 146 0.06 6.79 -7.51
N GLY A 147 1.17 7.47 -7.83
CA GLY A 147 1.22 8.79 -8.42
C GLY A 147 1.19 8.77 -9.95
N ARG A 148 0.52 9.73 -10.56
CA ARG A 148 0.53 9.94 -12.01
C ARG A 148 1.66 10.87 -12.44
N GLU A 149 1.92 11.91 -11.66
CA GLU A 149 3.03 12.84 -11.87
C GLU A 149 4.37 12.11 -11.68
N GLY A 150 5.34 12.45 -12.54
CA GLY A 150 6.66 11.79 -12.57
C GLY A 150 6.66 10.43 -13.29
N ASN A 151 5.51 9.79 -13.50
CA ASN A 151 5.40 8.44 -14.04
C ASN A 151 4.91 8.35 -15.49
N ARG A 152 4.73 9.47 -16.21
CA ARG A 152 4.05 9.48 -17.52
C ARG A 152 4.69 8.53 -18.54
N LEU A 153 6.02 8.53 -18.68
CA LEU A 153 6.72 7.63 -19.60
C LEU A 153 6.60 6.18 -19.16
N TYR A 154 6.82 5.91 -17.88
CA TYR A 154 6.65 4.60 -17.28
C TYR A 154 5.23 4.05 -17.51
N LEU A 155 4.20 4.86 -17.27
CA LEU A 155 2.81 4.49 -17.45
C LEU A 155 2.45 4.19 -18.91
N GLY A 156 3.05 4.92 -19.87
CA GLY A 156 2.90 4.64 -21.29
C GLY A 156 3.35 3.21 -21.64
N VAL A 157 4.54 2.82 -21.19
CA VAL A 157 5.08 1.46 -21.39
C VAL A 157 4.26 0.43 -20.61
N LEU A 158 4.00 0.67 -19.33
CA LEU A 158 3.28 -0.26 -18.46
C LEU A 158 1.87 -0.55 -18.95
N ASN A 159 1.12 0.46 -19.37
CA ASN A 159 -0.24 0.27 -19.86
C ASN A 159 -0.28 -0.54 -21.15
N SER A 160 0.71 -0.35 -22.04
CA SER A 160 0.84 -1.16 -23.25
C SER A 160 1.14 -2.63 -22.91
N LEU A 161 2.02 -2.88 -21.94
CA LEU A 161 2.30 -4.23 -21.44
C LEU A 161 1.08 -4.85 -20.75
N ARG A 162 0.35 -4.10 -19.95
CA ARG A 162 -0.87 -4.58 -19.24
C ARG A 162 -1.98 -5.04 -20.18
N ILE A 163 -2.10 -4.49 -21.38
CA ILE A 163 -3.07 -4.99 -22.38
C ILE A 163 -2.80 -6.47 -22.68
N LEU A 164 -1.54 -6.87 -22.76
CA LEU A 164 -1.13 -8.24 -23.02
C LEU A 164 -1.15 -9.11 -21.75
N THR A 165 -0.64 -8.58 -20.63
CA THR A 165 -0.42 -9.37 -19.40
C THR A 165 -1.71 -9.67 -18.62
N LYS A 166 -2.74 -8.82 -18.69
CA LYS A 166 -4.05 -9.02 -18.02
C LYS A 166 -4.75 -10.34 -18.38
N ARG A 167 -4.37 -10.96 -19.50
CA ARG A 167 -4.97 -12.20 -19.99
C ARG A 167 -4.07 -13.42 -19.80
N LEU A 168 -2.86 -13.20 -19.27
CA LEU A 168 -1.88 -14.29 -19.11
C LEU A 168 -2.15 -15.04 -17.80
N PRO A 169 -2.05 -16.38 -17.82
CA PRO A 169 -2.00 -17.18 -16.60
C PRO A 169 -0.84 -16.75 -15.69
N HIS A 170 -1.01 -16.89 -14.38
CA HIS A 170 -0.01 -16.48 -13.38
C HIS A 170 1.38 -17.11 -13.60
N SER A 171 1.46 -18.34 -14.14
CA SER A 171 2.72 -18.99 -14.48
C SER A 171 3.51 -18.26 -15.58
N PHE A 172 2.80 -17.78 -16.61
CA PHE A 172 3.42 -16.98 -17.69
C PHE A 172 3.83 -15.60 -17.20
N LEU A 173 3.01 -14.98 -16.35
CA LEU A 173 3.35 -13.70 -15.73
C LEU A 173 4.61 -13.81 -14.88
N ALA A 174 4.77 -14.90 -14.13
CA ALA A 174 5.98 -15.17 -13.36
C ALA A 174 7.23 -15.30 -14.25
N GLY A 175 7.12 -15.98 -15.41
CA GLY A 175 8.20 -16.05 -16.40
C GLY A 175 8.55 -14.67 -16.97
N LEU A 176 7.55 -13.84 -17.26
CA LEU A 176 7.77 -12.47 -17.74
C LEU A 176 8.48 -11.62 -16.69
N VAL A 177 8.17 -11.78 -15.41
CA VAL A 177 8.85 -11.08 -14.30
C VAL A 177 10.34 -11.42 -14.29
N GLU A 178 10.73 -12.68 -14.53
CA GLU A 178 12.14 -13.06 -14.60
C GLU A 178 12.85 -12.36 -15.79
N ILE A 179 12.18 -12.24 -16.93
CA ILE A 179 12.72 -11.54 -18.11
C ILE A 179 12.87 -10.04 -17.84
N VAL A 180 11.89 -9.40 -17.21
CA VAL A 180 11.89 -7.95 -16.91
C VAL A 180 12.85 -7.60 -15.76
N TYR A 181 13.10 -8.54 -14.86
CA TYR A 181 13.95 -8.31 -13.69
C TYR A 181 15.37 -7.86 -14.04
N TRP A 182 16.05 -8.57 -14.96
CA TRP A 182 17.44 -8.25 -15.30
C TRP A 182 17.61 -6.87 -15.95
N PRO A 183 16.80 -6.49 -16.98
CA PRO A 183 16.81 -5.11 -17.47
C PRO A 183 16.53 -4.07 -16.41
N SER A 184 15.63 -4.34 -15.43
CA SER A 184 15.34 -3.40 -14.35
C SER A 184 16.52 -3.19 -13.40
N VAL A 185 17.32 -4.24 -13.13
CA VAL A 185 18.55 -4.15 -12.34
C VAL A 185 19.62 -3.32 -13.07
N VAL A 186 19.81 -3.55 -14.37
CA VAL A 186 20.73 -2.76 -15.20
C VAL A 186 20.30 -1.31 -15.24
N TYR A 187 19.01 -1.06 -15.47
CA TYR A 187 18.45 0.31 -15.49
C TYR A 187 18.62 1.03 -14.15
N SER A 188 18.40 0.35 -13.03
CA SER A 188 18.65 0.87 -11.70
C SER A 188 20.12 1.26 -11.52
N GLY A 189 21.06 0.42 -11.98
CA GLY A 189 22.49 0.73 -12.00
C GLY A 189 22.83 1.99 -12.81
N LEU A 190 22.19 2.19 -13.96
CA LEU A 190 22.34 3.40 -14.77
C LEU A 190 21.79 4.64 -14.06
N CYS A 191 20.73 4.51 -13.25
CA CYS A 191 20.16 5.59 -12.46
C CYS A 191 21.15 6.16 -11.41
N ARG A 192 22.15 5.41 -10.98
CA ARG A 192 23.23 5.92 -10.11
C ARG A 192 24.12 6.93 -10.80
N ARG A 193 24.23 6.83 -12.12
CA ARG A 193 25.11 7.69 -12.93
C ARG A 193 24.35 8.84 -13.62
N PHE A 194 23.08 8.61 -13.94
CA PHE A 194 22.25 9.51 -14.72
C PHE A 194 20.88 9.70 -14.04
N PRO A 195 20.32 10.92 -13.99
CA PRO A 195 18.99 11.18 -13.43
C PRO A 195 17.86 10.71 -14.39
N LEU A 196 17.81 9.40 -14.64
CA LEU A 196 16.81 8.80 -15.51
C LEU A 196 15.40 8.79 -14.86
N PRO A 197 14.32 8.60 -15.61
CA PRO A 197 12.98 8.48 -15.06
C PRO A 197 12.92 7.47 -13.89
N MET A 198 12.18 7.80 -12.84
CA MET A 198 12.04 6.99 -11.61
C MET A 198 13.34 6.78 -10.79
N HIS A 199 14.45 7.46 -11.08
CA HIS A 199 15.72 7.28 -10.35
C HIS A 199 15.54 7.42 -8.83
N GLY A 200 14.74 8.39 -8.37
CA GLY A 200 14.47 8.59 -6.93
C GLY A 200 13.91 7.32 -6.27
N TYR A 201 12.88 6.73 -6.86
CA TYR A 201 12.30 5.47 -6.40
C TYR A 201 13.28 4.29 -6.48
N LEU A 202 13.95 4.15 -7.63
CA LEU A 202 14.84 3.02 -7.87
C LEU A 202 15.99 2.99 -6.86
N LEU A 203 16.61 4.14 -6.56
CA LEU A 203 17.72 4.22 -5.63
C LEU A 203 17.29 4.17 -4.16
N SER A 204 16.18 4.83 -3.82
CA SER A 204 15.74 4.96 -2.42
C SER A 204 14.97 3.74 -1.91
N VAL A 205 14.31 2.99 -2.81
CA VAL A 205 13.42 1.88 -2.43
C VAL A 205 13.81 0.58 -3.13
N PHE A 206 13.79 0.54 -4.46
CA PHE A 206 13.94 -0.69 -5.22
C PHE A 206 15.30 -1.37 -4.99
N GLU A 207 16.40 -0.63 -4.98
CA GLU A 207 17.75 -1.18 -4.76
C GLU A 207 17.95 -1.74 -3.36
N LYS A 208 17.24 -1.24 -2.36
CA LYS A 208 17.30 -1.76 -0.99
C LYS A 208 16.54 -3.07 -0.80
N MET A 209 15.65 -3.40 -1.74
CA MET A 209 14.88 -4.64 -1.72
C MET A 209 15.74 -5.85 -2.09
N SER A 210 15.44 -7.01 -1.50
CA SER A 210 16.01 -8.29 -1.95
C SER A 210 15.58 -8.61 -3.38
N PRO A 211 16.32 -9.47 -4.12
CA PRO A 211 15.92 -9.90 -5.46
C PRO A 211 14.49 -10.44 -5.53
N ALA A 212 14.07 -11.20 -4.54
CA ALA A 212 12.70 -11.72 -4.46
C ALA A 212 11.66 -10.59 -4.33
N LYS A 213 11.95 -9.57 -3.50
CA LYS A 213 11.05 -8.42 -3.32
C LYS A 213 11.03 -7.48 -4.53
N ARG A 214 12.16 -7.33 -5.25
CA ARG A 214 12.17 -6.61 -6.53
C ARG A 214 11.27 -7.30 -7.56
N LYS A 215 11.31 -8.63 -7.65
CA LYS A 215 10.42 -9.42 -8.51
C LYS A 215 8.96 -9.30 -8.09
N LEU A 216 8.66 -9.31 -6.78
CA LEU A 216 7.33 -9.02 -6.25
C LEU A 216 6.82 -7.66 -6.71
N ILE A 217 7.64 -6.61 -6.63
CA ILE A 217 7.26 -5.26 -7.08
C ILE A 217 6.95 -5.25 -8.58
N ILE A 218 7.77 -5.91 -9.40
CA ILE A 218 7.52 -6.02 -10.85
C ILE A 218 6.23 -6.79 -11.11
N TYR A 219 6.01 -7.89 -10.41
CA TYR A 219 4.78 -8.70 -10.50
C TYR A 219 3.55 -7.86 -10.14
N ASP A 220 3.60 -7.12 -9.05
CA ASP A 220 2.56 -6.22 -8.57
C ASP A 220 2.17 -5.14 -9.58
N GLN A 221 3.14 -4.64 -10.35
CA GLN A 221 2.86 -3.68 -11.41
C GLN A 221 2.19 -4.32 -12.64
N LEU A 222 2.36 -5.60 -12.90
CA LEU A 222 1.85 -6.30 -14.08
C LEU A 222 0.54 -7.05 -13.83
N ASN A 223 0.29 -7.44 -12.56
CA ASN A 223 -0.80 -8.34 -12.17
C ASN A 223 -2.19 -7.70 -12.05
N PRO A 224 -2.39 -6.49 -11.49
CA PRO A 224 -3.72 -6.07 -11.07
C PRO A 224 -4.66 -5.84 -12.25
N SER A 225 -5.89 -6.35 -12.12
CA SER A 225 -6.99 -6.12 -13.05
C SER A 225 -7.40 -4.63 -13.09
N TYR A 226 -7.19 -3.91 -11.99
CA TYR A 226 -7.44 -2.48 -11.87
C TYR A 226 -6.34 -1.79 -11.05
N ALA A 227 -5.83 -0.66 -11.56
CA ALA A 227 -4.99 0.27 -10.83
C ALA A 227 -5.21 1.70 -11.33
N LYS A 228 -5.54 2.61 -10.42
CA LYS A 228 -5.65 4.06 -10.68
C LYS A 228 -4.35 4.73 -10.25
N TYR A 229 -3.84 5.62 -11.09
CA TYR A 229 -2.72 6.52 -10.77
C TYR A 229 -3.29 7.91 -10.52
N TYR A 230 -3.14 8.39 -9.30
CA TYR A 230 -3.71 9.63 -8.81
C TYR A 230 -2.87 10.83 -9.20
N THR A 231 -3.49 11.91 -9.65
CA THR A 231 -2.90 13.24 -9.64
C THR A 231 -2.88 13.76 -8.20
N ARG A 232 -2.08 14.82 -7.94
CA ARG A 232 -2.07 15.48 -6.63
C ARG A 232 -3.47 15.87 -6.17
N ASN A 233 -4.22 16.53 -7.05
CA ASN A 233 -5.58 17.01 -6.72
C ASN A 233 -6.55 15.86 -6.44
N GLU A 234 -6.47 14.76 -7.19
CA GLU A 234 -7.29 13.57 -6.93
C GLU A 234 -6.91 12.91 -5.61
N ALA A 235 -5.61 12.86 -5.27
CA ALA A 235 -5.13 12.29 -4.02
C ALA A 235 -5.59 13.13 -2.81
N GLU A 236 -5.53 14.45 -2.92
CA GLU A 236 -6.04 15.39 -1.91
C GLU A 236 -7.57 15.30 -1.77
N GLY A 237 -8.28 15.29 -2.90
CA GLY A 237 -9.73 15.20 -2.97
C GLY A 237 -10.30 13.91 -2.38
N LEU A 238 -9.53 12.82 -2.38
CA LEU A 238 -9.95 11.53 -1.81
C LEU A 238 -10.34 11.64 -0.33
N LEU A 239 -9.62 12.43 0.44
CA LEU A 239 -9.91 12.66 1.86
C LEU A 239 -10.72 13.94 2.07
N GLY A 240 -10.35 15.04 1.38
CA GLY A 240 -11.02 16.34 1.51
C GLY A 240 -12.50 16.27 1.17
N GLY A 241 -12.89 15.53 0.14
CA GLY A 241 -14.28 15.32 -0.24
C GLY A 241 -15.12 14.52 0.77
N MET A 242 -14.49 13.87 1.74
CA MET A 242 -15.13 12.99 2.73
C MET A 242 -15.18 13.60 4.14
N GLY A 243 -14.89 14.89 4.29
CA GLY A 243 -15.00 15.62 5.56
C GLY A 243 -13.72 15.62 6.42
N PHE A 244 -12.60 15.07 5.91
CA PHE A 244 -11.32 15.22 6.59
C PHE A 244 -10.82 16.66 6.48
N ALA A 245 -10.34 17.19 7.60
CA ALA A 245 -9.66 18.48 7.70
C ALA A 245 -8.13 18.29 7.60
N ASN A 246 -7.43 19.40 7.35
CA ASN A 246 -5.96 19.46 7.32
C ASN A 246 -5.35 18.39 6.40
N VAL A 247 -5.99 18.17 5.23
CA VAL A 247 -5.47 17.20 4.25
C VAL A 247 -4.15 17.70 3.70
N SER A 248 -3.14 16.85 3.78
CA SER A 248 -1.79 17.14 3.29
C SER A 248 -1.31 16.02 2.38
N VAL A 249 -0.60 16.38 1.32
CA VAL A 249 -0.13 15.47 0.27
C VAL A 249 1.36 15.63 0.04
N HIS A 250 2.11 14.54 0.08
CA HIS A 250 3.54 14.50 -0.20
C HIS A 250 3.85 13.59 -1.39
N HIS A 251 4.66 14.10 -2.34
CA HIS A 251 5.12 13.34 -3.49
C HIS A 251 6.36 12.53 -3.14
N ARG A 252 6.15 11.30 -2.67
CA ARG A 252 7.21 10.43 -2.19
C ARG A 252 8.05 9.90 -3.35
N HIS A 253 9.35 10.20 -3.35
CA HIS A 253 10.35 9.80 -4.35
C HIS A 253 9.95 10.08 -5.81
N GLY A 254 9.02 11.00 -6.05
CA GLY A 254 8.57 11.37 -7.39
C GLY A 254 7.69 10.35 -8.11
N TYR A 255 7.15 9.32 -7.40
CA TYR A 255 6.35 8.27 -8.04
C TYR A 255 5.04 7.93 -7.34
N SER A 256 4.87 8.32 -6.08
CA SER A 256 3.70 7.96 -5.27
C SER A 256 3.28 9.13 -4.39
N TRP A 257 2.07 9.05 -3.86
CA TRP A 257 1.52 10.02 -2.92
C TRP A 257 1.37 9.40 -1.54
N THR A 258 1.92 10.06 -0.52
CA THR A 258 1.48 9.88 0.86
C THR A 258 0.49 10.99 1.15
N VAL A 259 -0.71 10.63 1.59
CA VAL A 259 -1.81 11.55 1.91
C VAL A 259 -2.20 11.33 3.35
N ILE A 260 -2.41 12.40 4.10
CA ILE A 260 -2.93 12.33 5.46
C ILE A 260 -4.05 13.34 5.64
N GLY A 261 -5.09 12.95 6.38
CA GLY A 261 -6.19 13.83 6.78
C GLY A 261 -6.59 13.58 8.23
N THR A 262 -7.13 14.59 8.86
CA THR A 262 -7.56 14.54 10.27
C THR A 262 -9.08 14.61 10.35
N LYS A 263 -9.70 13.72 11.13
CA LYS A 263 -11.12 13.86 11.48
C LYS A 263 -11.29 15.10 12.37
N PRO A 264 -12.18 16.05 12.03
CA PRO A 264 -12.43 17.22 12.86
C PRO A 264 -12.75 16.87 14.31
N GLN A 265 -12.50 17.83 15.20
CA GLN A 265 -12.83 17.68 16.63
C GLN A 265 -14.33 17.77 16.90
N SER A 266 -15.17 17.99 15.85
CA SER A 266 -16.62 18.32 15.86
C SER A 266 -16.96 19.62 16.54
#